data_184650c2a5fb5fb169a980b73a387f04
#
_entry.id   184650c2a5fb5fb169a980b73a387f04
#
_cell.length_a   1.000
_cell.length_b   1.000
_cell.length_c   1.000
_cell.angle_alpha   90.00
_cell.angle_beta   90.00
_cell.angle_gamma   90.00
#
_symmetry.space_group_name_H-M   'P 1'
#
loop_
_entity.id
_entity.type
_entity.pdbx_description
1 polymer ?
#
loop_
_entity_poly.entity_id
_entity_poly.type
_entity_poly.pdbx_seq_one_letter_code
_entity_poly.pdbx_strand_id
1 'polypeptide(L)'
;MKRKTPVKLIGYLLCVALLCGLLAGCGNDKVQEEQNDNVSADTIPEDVVVHTDYGDLQYPDSWQEYVTIRQEQNGNTIAVTFETKSGEETYELFKVLIGDDSSEVVGCLTDDTGTQRNVYLHVEELPADSGLEETEQTRFYAMQEDLNYLIDNLK
;
A
#
# COMPACT_ATOMS: atom_id res chain seq x y z
N MET A 1 44.38 29.53 -36.41
CA MET A 1 44.27 28.29 -35.66
C MET A 1 43.95 28.62 -34.21
N LYS A 2 42.65 28.49 -33.81
CA LYS A 2 42.20 28.75 -32.43
C LYS A 2 42.15 27.42 -31.71
N ARG A 3 43.00 27.22 -30.70
CA ARG A 3 43.02 26.05 -29.83
C ARG A 3 41.84 26.16 -28.84
N LYS A 4 40.89 25.24 -28.92
CA LYS A 4 39.84 25.09 -27.92
C LYS A 4 40.39 24.27 -26.76
N THR A 5 40.58 24.86 -25.62
CA THR A 5 40.90 24.19 -24.37
C THR A 5 39.63 23.46 -23.84
N PRO A 6 39.68 22.18 -23.48
CA PRO A 6 38.52 21.46 -23.02
C PRO A 6 38.18 21.86 -21.57
N VAL A 7 37.07 22.51 -21.41
CA VAL A 7 36.51 22.96 -20.12
C VAL A 7 36.26 21.83 -19.11
N LYS A 8 36.30 20.59 -19.58
CA LYS A 8 36.11 19.38 -18.76
C LYS A 8 37.25 19.04 -17.81
N LEU A 9 38.46 19.54 -18.05
CA LEU A 9 39.64 19.21 -17.23
C LEU A 9 39.72 20.06 -15.96
N ILE A 10 39.09 21.28 -15.96
CA ILE A 10 39.14 22.23 -14.83
C ILE A 10 38.19 21.76 -13.71
N GLY A 11 37.07 21.14 -14.08
CA GLY A 11 36.09 20.61 -13.12
C GLY A 11 36.62 19.43 -12.29
N TYR A 12 37.50 18.60 -12.88
CA TYR A 12 38.06 17.42 -12.20
C TYR A 12 39.15 17.80 -11.17
N LEU A 13 39.85 18.86 -11.43
CA LEU A 13 40.92 19.32 -10.54
C LEU A 13 40.39 20.02 -9.28
N LEU A 14 39.18 20.61 -9.36
CA LEU A 14 38.53 21.26 -8.22
C LEU A 14 37.91 20.23 -7.26
N CYS A 15 37.41 19.12 -7.76
CA CYS A 15 36.84 18.04 -6.91
C CYS A 15 37.91 17.28 -6.11
N VAL A 16 39.14 17.13 -6.66
CA VAL A 16 40.20 16.41 -5.97
C VAL A 16 40.78 17.24 -4.81
N ALA A 17 40.80 18.56 -4.93
CA ALA A 17 41.28 19.45 -3.86
C ALA A 17 40.34 19.51 -2.64
N LEU A 18 39.05 19.26 -2.82
CA LEU A 18 38.03 19.24 -1.74
C LEU A 18 38.02 17.93 -0.94
N LEU A 19 38.53 16.84 -1.49
CA LEU A 19 38.56 15.52 -0.83
C LEU A 19 39.80 15.33 0.09
N CYS A 20 40.84 16.13 -0.03
CA CYS A 20 42.03 16.03 0.80
C CYS A 20 42.03 16.85 2.08
N GLY A 21 40.98 17.65 2.32
CA GLY A 21 40.87 18.57 3.47
C GLY A 21 40.24 17.99 4.76
N LEU A 22 39.81 16.74 4.78
CA LEU A 22 39.00 16.19 5.89
C LEU A 22 39.68 15.13 6.75
N LEU A 23 41.01 15.00 6.73
CA LEU A 23 41.74 13.98 7.51
C LEU A 23 42.72 14.57 8.53
N ALA A 24 42.49 15.74 9.10
CA ALA A 24 43.30 16.23 10.21
C ALA A 24 42.45 16.89 11.28
N GLY A 25 42.06 16.09 12.26
CA GLY A 25 41.30 16.59 13.42
C GLY A 25 41.08 15.47 14.45
N CYS A 26 42.17 14.94 15.03
CA CYS A 26 42.07 14.17 16.26
C CYS A 26 42.10 15.17 17.43
N GLY A 27 41.10 15.14 18.30
CA GLY A 27 41.06 15.96 19.52
C GLY A 27 39.87 15.61 20.39
N ASN A 28 40.15 14.92 21.43
CA ASN A 28 39.29 14.46 22.52
C ASN A 28 38.68 15.61 23.29
N ASP A 29 37.37 15.65 23.55
CA ASP A 29 36.75 15.74 24.88
C ASP A 29 35.24 16.05 24.83
N LYS A 30 34.51 15.18 25.53
CA LYS A 30 33.29 15.41 26.35
C LYS A 30 32.04 16.06 25.76
N VAL A 31 31.01 15.18 25.70
CA VAL A 31 29.63 15.30 26.29
C VAL A 31 28.89 16.60 26.02
N GLN A 32 27.88 16.48 25.20
CA GLN A 32 26.48 16.83 25.41
C GLN A 32 25.67 16.41 24.19
N GLU A 33 24.83 15.42 24.43
CA GLU A 33 23.37 15.43 24.38
C GLU A 33 22.71 16.03 23.14
N GLU A 34 21.99 15.14 22.49
CA GLU A 34 20.71 15.34 21.82
C GLU A 34 20.71 16.25 20.58
N GLN A 35 20.94 15.61 19.45
CA GLN A 35 19.97 15.79 18.37
C GLN A 35 19.70 14.43 17.77
N ASN A 36 18.60 13.90 18.24
CA ASN A 36 17.88 12.78 17.69
C ASN A 36 17.41 13.21 16.31
N ASP A 37 18.26 13.11 15.30
CA ASP A 37 17.81 12.99 13.93
C ASP A 37 17.14 11.62 13.84
N ASN A 38 15.89 11.63 14.29
CA ASN A 38 14.90 10.63 13.94
C ASN A 38 14.78 10.71 12.42
N VAL A 39 15.70 10.07 11.72
CA VAL A 39 15.41 9.54 10.40
C VAL A 39 14.23 8.62 10.66
N SER A 40 13.03 9.14 10.37
CA SER A 40 11.83 8.35 10.26
C SER A 40 12.23 7.20 9.35
N ALA A 41 12.48 6.04 9.93
CA ALA A 41 12.46 4.81 9.17
C ALA A 41 11.10 4.88 8.47
N ASP A 42 11.08 4.91 7.14
CA ASP A 42 9.90 4.68 6.36
C ASP A 42 9.29 3.41 6.96
N THR A 43 8.28 3.62 7.80
CA THR A 43 7.50 2.52 8.33
C THR A 43 6.80 1.98 7.10
N ILE A 44 7.29 0.86 6.60
CA ILE A 44 6.59 0.10 5.56
C ILE A 44 5.18 -0.06 6.12
N PRO A 45 4.13 0.41 5.42
CA PRO A 45 2.77 0.28 5.90
C PRO A 45 2.55 -1.20 6.27
N GLU A 46 2.18 -1.45 7.51
CA GLU A 46 1.92 -2.80 7.97
C GLU A 46 0.58 -3.20 7.36
N ASP A 47 0.60 -4.21 6.48
CA ASP A 47 -0.61 -4.67 5.81
C ASP A 47 -1.55 -5.29 6.83
N VAL A 48 -2.83 -4.99 6.68
CA VAL A 48 -3.87 -5.63 7.47
C VAL A 48 -4.33 -6.91 6.77
N VAL A 49 -4.45 -7.97 7.54
CA VAL A 49 -4.80 -9.31 7.02
C VAL A 49 -6.21 -9.68 7.42
N VAL A 50 -7.00 -10.08 6.44
CA VAL A 50 -8.30 -10.73 6.65
C VAL A 50 -8.12 -12.23 6.48
N HIS A 51 -8.20 -12.96 7.57
CA HIS A 51 -8.11 -14.42 7.54
C HIS A 51 -9.43 -15.04 7.11
N THR A 52 -9.37 -15.98 6.15
CA THR A 52 -10.51 -16.78 5.73
C THR A 52 -10.14 -18.27 5.77
N ASP A 53 -11.14 -19.15 5.72
CA ASP A 53 -10.90 -20.61 5.66
C ASP A 53 -10.18 -21.05 4.37
N TYR A 54 -10.09 -20.19 3.37
CA TYR A 54 -9.50 -20.48 2.06
C TYR A 54 -8.21 -19.74 1.76
N GLY A 55 -7.69 -18.95 2.73
CA GLY A 55 -6.48 -18.17 2.61
C GLY A 55 -6.67 -16.72 3.07
N ASP A 56 -5.63 -15.95 2.95
CA ASP A 56 -5.55 -14.60 3.49
C ASP A 56 -5.71 -13.53 2.41
N LEU A 57 -6.46 -12.47 2.74
CA LEU A 57 -6.57 -11.26 1.96
C LEU A 57 -5.79 -10.16 2.67
N GLN A 58 -4.88 -9.49 1.95
CA GLN A 58 -4.13 -8.36 2.49
C GLN A 58 -4.62 -7.05 1.88
N TYR A 59 -4.78 -6.02 2.71
CA TYR A 59 -5.15 -4.69 2.27
C TYR A 59 -4.31 -3.63 2.97
N PRO A 60 -4.14 -2.42 2.39
CA PRO A 60 -3.32 -1.36 2.97
C PRO A 60 -3.83 -0.93 4.35
N ASP A 61 -2.92 -0.75 5.31
CA ASP A 61 -3.24 -0.23 6.65
C ASP A 61 -3.98 1.12 6.59
N SER A 62 -3.69 1.94 5.59
CA SER A 62 -4.36 3.23 5.37
C SER A 62 -5.88 3.14 5.19
N TRP A 63 -6.42 1.94 4.87
CA TRP A 63 -7.86 1.73 4.75
C TRP A 63 -8.54 1.43 6.10
N GLN A 64 -7.77 0.99 7.09
CA GLN A 64 -8.28 0.43 8.35
C GLN A 64 -9.24 1.39 9.10
N GLU A 65 -8.96 2.69 9.05
CA GLU A 65 -9.80 3.70 9.71
C GLU A 65 -11.16 3.92 9.02
N TYR A 66 -11.28 3.51 7.74
CA TYR A 66 -12.42 3.85 6.88
C TYR A 66 -13.24 2.65 6.45
N VAL A 67 -12.70 1.45 6.63
CA VAL A 67 -13.29 0.22 6.12
C VAL A 67 -13.77 -0.65 7.27
N THR A 68 -14.98 -1.16 7.12
CA THR A 68 -15.52 -2.27 7.93
C THR A 68 -15.56 -3.51 7.05
N ILE A 69 -15.18 -4.65 7.58
CA ILE A 69 -15.15 -5.91 6.85
C ILE A 69 -16.21 -6.84 7.40
N ARG A 70 -17.01 -7.39 6.49
CA ARG A 70 -18.03 -8.40 6.78
C ARG A 70 -17.72 -9.68 6.00
N GLN A 71 -17.70 -10.80 6.69
CA GLN A 71 -17.52 -12.12 6.08
C GLN A 71 -18.81 -12.91 6.16
N GLU A 72 -19.18 -13.57 5.08
CA GLU A 72 -20.33 -14.45 4.99
C GLU A 72 -19.93 -15.71 4.21
N GLN A 73 -20.32 -16.87 4.70
CA GLN A 73 -20.13 -18.13 3.99
C GLN A 73 -21.46 -18.63 3.44
N ASN A 74 -21.49 -18.95 2.16
CA ASN A 74 -22.63 -19.52 1.50
C ASN A 74 -22.18 -20.76 0.71
N GLY A 75 -22.41 -21.94 1.28
CA GLY A 75 -21.94 -23.19 0.70
C GLY A 75 -20.41 -23.25 0.63
N ASN A 76 -19.86 -23.34 -0.59
CA ASN A 76 -18.43 -23.41 -0.85
C ASN A 76 -17.82 -22.02 -1.19
N THR A 77 -18.59 -20.96 -1.06
CA THR A 77 -18.12 -19.61 -1.36
C THR A 77 -18.09 -18.78 -0.09
N ILE A 78 -16.97 -18.09 0.14
CA ILE A 78 -16.82 -17.07 1.16
C ILE A 78 -16.92 -15.71 0.47
N ALA A 79 -17.78 -14.85 0.98
CA ALA A 79 -17.89 -13.45 0.58
C ALA A 79 -17.26 -12.57 1.65
N VAL A 80 -16.25 -11.81 1.26
CA VAL A 80 -15.61 -10.78 2.09
C VAL A 80 -15.99 -9.42 1.52
N THR A 81 -16.88 -8.72 2.22
CA THR A 81 -17.41 -7.43 1.81
C THR A 81 -16.65 -6.31 2.54
N PHE A 82 -16.11 -5.38 1.78
CA PHE A 82 -15.48 -4.17 2.28
C PHE A 82 -16.47 -3.03 2.19
N GLU A 83 -16.78 -2.41 3.32
CA GLU A 83 -17.82 -1.42 3.48
C GLU A 83 -17.25 -0.14 4.11
N THR A 84 -17.74 1.03 3.70
CA THR A 84 -17.46 2.29 4.38
C THR A 84 -18.75 2.86 4.99
N LYS A 85 -18.61 3.68 6.02
CA LYS A 85 -19.76 4.29 6.72
C LYS A 85 -19.70 5.81 6.64
N SER A 86 -20.86 6.41 6.44
CA SER A 86 -21.08 7.83 6.64
C SER A 86 -22.35 8.03 7.46
N GLY A 87 -22.16 8.53 8.68
CA GLY A 87 -23.28 8.62 9.65
C GLY A 87 -23.85 7.23 10.02
N GLU A 88 -25.14 7.03 9.75
CA GLU A 88 -25.82 5.75 9.98
C GLU A 88 -25.87 4.85 8.73
N GLU A 89 -25.46 5.36 7.59
CA GLU A 89 -25.49 4.63 6.33
C GLU A 89 -24.18 3.86 6.08
N THR A 90 -24.32 2.70 5.41
CA THR A 90 -23.20 1.84 5.04
C THR A 90 -23.20 1.66 3.52
N TYR A 91 -22.05 1.85 2.90
CA TYR A 91 -21.85 1.72 1.46
C TYR A 91 -20.86 0.59 1.20
N GLU A 92 -21.25 -0.37 0.39
CA GLU A 92 -20.36 -1.43 -0.09
C GLU A 92 -19.36 -0.84 -1.09
N LEU A 93 -18.06 -1.01 -0.82
CA LEU A 93 -16.99 -0.58 -1.70
C LEU A 93 -16.77 -1.61 -2.81
N PHE A 94 -16.58 -2.83 -2.37
CA PHE A 94 -16.39 -4.00 -3.21
C PHE A 94 -16.56 -5.26 -2.37
N LYS A 95 -16.72 -6.37 -3.08
CA LYS A 95 -16.82 -7.71 -2.51
C LYS A 95 -15.83 -8.65 -3.17
N VAL A 96 -15.10 -9.39 -2.35
CA VAL A 96 -14.24 -10.48 -2.78
C VAL A 96 -14.98 -11.79 -2.55
N LEU A 97 -15.19 -12.59 -3.60
CA LEU A 97 -15.74 -13.93 -3.49
C LEU A 97 -14.63 -14.95 -3.67
N ILE A 98 -14.57 -15.93 -2.78
CA ILE A 98 -13.58 -17.00 -2.81
C ILE A 98 -14.33 -18.33 -2.91
N GLY A 99 -14.18 -19.04 -4.03
CA GLY A 99 -14.91 -20.29 -4.29
C GLY A 99 -15.56 -20.32 -5.66
N ASP A 100 -16.88 -20.46 -5.70
CA ASP A 100 -17.65 -20.59 -6.94
C ASP A 100 -18.41 -19.30 -7.25
N ASP A 101 -18.17 -18.73 -8.41
CA ASP A 101 -18.94 -17.61 -8.97
C ASP A 101 -18.90 -17.68 -10.51
N SER A 102 -19.78 -16.92 -11.18
CA SER A 102 -19.88 -16.87 -12.64
C SER A 102 -19.13 -15.71 -13.28
N SER A 103 -18.56 -14.80 -12.49
CA SER A 103 -17.79 -13.65 -12.96
C SER A 103 -16.37 -14.04 -13.37
N GLU A 104 -15.59 -13.05 -13.79
CA GLU A 104 -14.20 -13.25 -14.19
C GLU A 104 -13.32 -13.54 -12.97
N VAL A 105 -12.45 -14.55 -13.10
CA VAL A 105 -11.46 -14.91 -12.07
C VAL A 105 -10.36 -13.86 -12.07
N VAL A 106 -10.13 -13.22 -10.93
CA VAL A 106 -9.07 -12.23 -10.76
C VAL A 106 -7.81 -12.81 -10.11
N GLY A 107 -7.91 -13.98 -9.47
CA GLY A 107 -6.79 -14.65 -8.82
C GLY A 107 -7.19 -15.99 -8.24
N CYS A 108 -6.30 -16.59 -7.45
CA CYS A 108 -6.59 -17.81 -6.69
C CYS A 108 -5.90 -17.79 -5.34
N LEU A 109 -6.53 -18.44 -4.36
CA LEU A 109 -5.97 -18.76 -3.05
C LEU A 109 -5.76 -20.25 -2.95
N THR A 110 -4.84 -20.68 -2.09
CA THR A 110 -4.60 -22.08 -1.81
C THR A 110 -4.85 -22.31 -0.33
N ASP A 111 -5.85 -23.11 0.00
CA ASP A 111 -6.18 -23.44 1.39
C ASP A 111 -5.13 -24.35 2.05
N ASP A 112 -5.24 -24.55 3.35
CA ASP A 112 -4.31 -25.37 4.15
C ASP A 112 -4.25 -26.83 3.71
N THR A 113 -5.22 -27.29 2.92
CA THR A 113 -5.24 -28.64 2.34
C THR A 113 -4.54 -28.71 0.98
N GLY A 114 -4.09 -27.58 0.44
CA GLY A 114 -3.51 -27.44 -0.90
C GLY A 114 -4.56 -27.35 -2.00
N THR A 115 -5.83 -27.10 -1.67
CA THR A 115 -6.90 -26.94 -2.65
C THR A 115 -6.93 -25.49 -3.13
N GLN A 116 -6.89 -25.31 -4.46
CA GLN A 116 -7.02 -23.97 -5.06
C GLN A 116 -8.48 -23.53 -5.08
N ARG A 117 -8.69 -22.26 -4.75
CA ARG A 117 -9.98 -21.56 -4.79
C ARG A 117 -9.86 -20.33 -5.67
N ASN A 118 -10.77 -20.22 -6.63
CA ASN A 118 -10.84 -19.01 -7.46
C ASN A 118 -11.26 -17.81 -6.63
N VAL A 119 -10.72 -16.66 -6.99
CA VAL A 119 -11.08 -15.35 -6.40
C VAL A 119 -11.72 -14.49 -7.47
N TYR A 120 -12.81 -13.88 -7.11
CA TYR A 120 -13.60 -12.97 -7.95
C TYR A 120 -13.76 -11.65 -7.24
N LEU A 121 -13.90 -10.56 -7.99
CA LEU A 121 -14.06 -9.22 -7.46
C LEU A 121 -15.32 -8.57 -8.03
N HIS A 122 -16.19 -8.12 -7.14
CA HIS A 122 -17.38 -7.33 -7.47
C HIS A 122 -17.18 -5.93 -6.92
N VAL A 123 -17.16 -4.93 -7.80
CA VAL A 123 -16.99 -3.52 -7.44
C VAL A 123 -18.35 -2.85 -7.53
N GLU A 124 -18.75 -2.18 -6.47
CA GLU A 124 -20.03 -1.48 -6.41
C GLU A 124 -19.88 -0.01 -6.83
N GLU A 125 -20.87 0.49 -7.55
CA GLU A 125 -20.94 1.92 -7.87
C GLU A 125 -21.57 2.69 -6.72
N LEU A 126 -20.97 3.84 -6.38
CA LEU A 126 -21.55 4.72 -5.39
C LEU A 126 -22.86 5.28 -5.93
N PRO A 127 -23.98 5.16 -5.18
CA PRO A 127 -25.25 5.77 -5.59
C PRO A 127 -25.12 7.28 -5.80
N ALA A 128 -25.74 7.80 -6.86
CA ALA A 128 -25.68 9.23 -7.21
C ALA A 128 -26.25 10.15 -6.12
N ASP A 129 -27.13 9.62 -5.28
CA ASP A 129 -27.75 10.27 -4.14
C ASP A 129 -27.16 9.83 -2.79
N SER A 130 -25.93 9.30 -2.83
CA SER A 130 -25.21 8.95 -1.61
C SER A 130 -25.07 10.17 -0.71
N GLY A 131 -25.26 9.99 0.58
CA GLY A 131 -25.08 11.04 1.58
C GLY A 131 -23.62 11.37 1.87
N LEU A 132 -22.66 10.76 1.13
CA LEU A 132 -21.22 10.94 1.33
C LEU A 132 -20.77 12.37 0.98
N GLU A 133 -19.95 12.97 1.83
CA GLU A 133 -19.28 14.23 1.52
C GLU A 133 -18.23 14.04 0.40
N GLU A 134 -17.86 15.11 -0.28
CA GLU A 134 -16.91 15.07 -1.41
C GLU A 134 -15.56 14.38 -1.03
N THR A 135 -15.09 14.60 0.17
CA THR A 135 -13.86 13.96 0.69
C THR A 135 -14.04 12.46 0.90
N GLU A 136 -15.22 12.03 1.33
CA GLU A 136 -15.55 10.60 1.51
C GLU A 136 -15.73 9.92 0.16
N GLN A 137 -16.38 10.57 -0.81
CA GLN A 137 -16.50 10.07 -2.18
C GLN A 137 -15.13 9.91 -2.84
N THR A 138 -14.24 10.90 -2.69
CA THR A 138 -12.87 10.84 -3.21
C THR A 138 -12.12 9.64 -2.63
N ARG A 139 -12.26 9.39 -1.33
CA ARG A 139 -11.66 8.23 -0.66
C ARG A 139 -12.25 6.90 -1.13
N PHE A 140 -13.58 6.86 -1.31
CA PHE A 140 -14.29 5.69 -1.83
C PHE A 140 -13.69 5.26 -3.18
N TYR A 141 -13.55 6.18 -4.12
CA TYR A 141 -12.99 5.87 -5.43
C TYR A 141 -11.48 5.56 -5.38
N ALA A 142 -10.71 6.24 -4.53
CA ALA A 142 -9.29 5.95 -4.36
C ALA A 142 -9.06 4.51 -3.88
N MET A 143 -9.86 4.02 -2.93
CA MET A 143 -9.77 2.62 -2.49
C MET A 143 -10.13 1.64 -3.60
N GLN A 144 -11.07 1.98 -4.48
CA GLN A 144 -11.39 1.15 -5.64
C GLN A 144 -10.29 1.16 -6.71
N GLU A 145 -9.57 2.26 -6.88
CA GLU A 145 -8.41 2.34 -7.77
C GLU A 145 -7.23 1.47 -7.28
N ASP A 146 -7.10 1.30 -5.97
CA ASP A 146 -6.04 0.53 -5.34
C ASP A 146 -6.34 -0.98 -5.22
N LEU A 147 -7.43 -1.49 -5.81
CA LEU A 147 -7.81 -2.92 -5.72
C LEU A 147 -6.77 -3.89 -6.27
N ASN A 148 -5.90 -3.45 -7.19
CA ASN A 148 -4.79 -4.25 -7.66
C ASN A 148 -3.86 -4.67 -6.53
N TYR A 149 -3.68 -3.82 -5.52
CA TYR A 149 -2.89 -4.16 -4.34
C TYR A 149 -3.42 -5.42 -3.64
N LEU A 150 -4.73 -5.52 -3.42
CA LEU A 150 -5.35 -6.68 -2.81
C LEU A 150 -5.19 -7.94 -3.68
N ILE A 151 -5.35 -7.81 -5.00
CA ILE A 151 -5.21 -8.93 -5.95
C ILE A 151 -3.76 -9.43 -5.99
N ASP A 152 -2.78 -8.53 -6.01
CA ASP A 152 -1.36 -8.86 -6.08
C ASP A 152 -0.84 -9.50 -4.77
N ASN A 153 -1.56 -9.33 -3.66
CA ASN A 153 -1.21 -9.83 -2.33
C ASN A 153 -2.12 -10.97 -1.83
N LEU A 154 -2.78 -11.71 -2.72
CA LEU A 154 -3.52 -12.94 -2.38
C LEU A 154 -2.54 -14.03 -1.89
N LYS A 155 -2.79 -14.63 -0.71
CA LYS A 155 -1.92 -15.66 -0.10
C LYS A 155 -2.68 -16.83 0.47
#